data_aaeb93c38f183245ab1709817c9e7e0b
#
_entry.id   aaeb93c38f183245ab1709817c9e7e0b
#
_cell.length_a   1.000
_cell.length_b   1.000
_cell.length_c   1.000
_cell.angle_alpha   90.00
_cell.angle_beta   90.00
_cell.angle_gamma   90.00
#
_symmetry.space_group_name_H-M   'P 1'
#
loop_
_entity.id
_entity.type
_entity.pdbx_description
1 polymer ?
#
loop_
_entity_poly.entity_id
_entity_poly.type
_entity_poly.pdbx_seq_one_letter_code
_entity_poly.pdbx_strand_id
1 'polypeptide(L)'
;MRQAQTLNEAQLRRVIQYCRSRRHPTRDQTIILFSFYAGLRAKEIAALKRGDVFDNEGNARTQFTFSAEQSKGGKTRNVYLNQRLRRALAEYAAGLNLSDPSRALFESQKGG
;
A
#
# COMPACT_ATOMS: atom_id res chain seq x y z
N MET A 1 -19.57 -5.26 -2.43
CA MET A 1 -19.17 -5.52 -3.03
C MET A 1 -18.43 -6.33 -3.14
N ARG A 2 -18.30 -6.75 -3.69
CA ARG A 2 -17.64 -7.59 -3.81
C ARG A 2 -16.47 -7.41 -4.30
N GLN A 3 -15.75 -7.73 -4.05
CA GLN A 3 -14.63 -7.61 -4.42
C GLN A 3 -14.35 -8.45 -5.34
N ALA A 4 -13.97 -8.15 -6.19
CA ALA A 4 -13.76 -8.84 -7.20
C ALA A 4 -13.03 -9.94 -6.82
N GLN A 5 -12.87 -10.72 -7.31
CA GLN A 5 -12.22 -11.74 -7.08
C GLN A 5 -11.07 -11.62 -6.41
N THR A 6 -10.80 -12.26 -5.68
CA THR A 6 -9.64 -12.17 -4.96
C THR A 6 -8.74 -13.31 -5.25
N LEU A 7 -7.47 -13.10 -5.07
CA LEU A 7 -6.47 -14.13 -5.24
C LEU A 7 -6.50 -15.04 -4.04
N ASN A 8 -6.18 -16.31 -4.22
CA ASN A 8 -5.91 -17.16 -3.08
C ASN A 8 -4.43 -17.04 -2.76
N GLU A 9 -3.98 -17.70 -1.70
CA GLU A 9 -2.60 -17.57 -1.27
C GLU A 9 -1.59 -18.05 -2.30
N ALA A 10 -1.91 -19.12 -3.01
CA ALA A 10 -0.99 -19.62 -4.02
C ALA A 10 -0.87 -18.65 -5.20
N GLN A 11 -1.98 -18.04 -5.58
CA GLN A 11 -1.97 -17.06 -6.65
C GLN A 11 -1.22 -15.81 -6.21
N LEU A 12 -1.41 -15.42 -4.96
CA LEU A 12 -0.69 -14.26 -4.42
C LEU A 12 0.81 -14.50 -4.50
N ARG A 13 1.26 -15.68 -4.10
CA ARG A 13 2.68 -15.98 -4.15
C ARG A 13 3.22 -15.88 -5.57
N ARG A 14 2.44 -16.33 -6.55
CA ARG A 14 2.87 -16.22 -7.93
C ARG A 14 2.98 -14.79 -8.41
N VAL A 15 2.01 -13.95 -8.02
CA VAL A 15 2.05 -12.55 -8.40
C VAL A 15 3.24 -11.87 -7.75
N ILE A 16 3.52 -12.16 -6.49
CA ILE A 16 4.66 -11.58 -5.80
C ILE A 16 5.96 -12.00 -6.48
N GLN A 17 6.04 -13.27 -6.88
CA GLN A 17 7.22 -13.77 -7.57
C GLN A 17 7.41 -13.02 -8.89
N TYR A 18 6.32 -12.78 -9.60
CA TYR A 18 6.39 -12.02 -10.84
C TYR A 18 6.89 -10.58 -10.58
N CYS A 19 6.44 -9.97 -9.48
CA CYS A 19 6.88 -8.61 -9.15
C CYS A 19 8.38 -8.53 -8.96
N ARG A 20 9.01 -9.59 -8.52
CA ARG A 20 10.45 -9.58 -8.30
C ARG A 20 11.26 -9.39 -9.57
N SER A 21 10.68 -9.72 -10.71
CA SER A 21 11.36 -9.54 -11.98
C SER A 21 11.06 -8.19 -12.61
N ARG A 22 10.24 -7.38 -11.96
CA ARG A 22 9.87 -6.10 -12.53
C ARG A 22 10.84 -5.02 -12.06
N ARG A 23 10.68 -3.83 -12.66
CA ARG A 23 11.59 -2.74 -12.41
C ARG A 23 11.59 -2.22 -10.99
N HIS A 24 10.42 -2.25 -10.34
CA HIS A 24 10.28 -1.76 -8.98
C HIS A 24 9.63 -2.83 -8.13
N PRO A 25 10.36 -3.89 -7.83
CA PRO A 25 9.76 -5.06 -7.17
C PRO A 25 9.18 -4.78 -5.80
N THR A 26 9.87 -3.98 -5.00
CA THR A 26 9.38 -3.71 -3.65
C THR A 26 8.11 -2.88 -3.69
N ARG A 27 8.07 -1.88 -4.57
CA ARG A 27 6.88 -1.06 -4.71
C ARG A 27 5.70 -1.89 -5.21
N ASP A 28 5.93 -2.67 -6.27
CA ASP A 28 4.85 -3.44 -6.87
C ASP A 28 4.31 -4.48 -5.92
N GLN A 29 5.21 -5.13 -5.18
CA GLN A 29 4.82 -6.11 -4.21
C GLN A 29 3.96 -5.50 -3.11
N THR A 30 4.36 -4.32 -2.63
CA THR A 30 3.61 -3.65 -1.58
C THR A 30 2.21 -3.26 -2.04
N ILE A 31 2.10 -2.79 -3.28
CA ILE A 31 0.80 -2.45 -3.85
C ILE A 31 -0.12 -3.67 -3.88
N ILE A 32 0.42 -4.80 -4.33
CA ILE A 32 -0.36 -6.03 -4.40
C ILE A 32 -0.81 -6.47 -3.01
N LEU A 33 0.05 -6.32 -2.03
CA LEU A 33 -0.30 -6.73 -0.67
C LEU A 33 -1.36 -5.84 -0.06
N PHE A 34 -1.36 -4.53 -0.39
CA PHE A 34 -2.44 -3.66 0.05
C PHE A 34 -3.76 -4.13 -0.53
N SER A 35 -3.77 -4.49 -1.79
CA SER A 35 -4.99 -4.96 -2.41
C SER A 35 -5.46 -6.27 -1.77
N PHE A 36 -4.55 -7.19 -1.57
CA PHE A 36 -4.91 -8.52 -1.07
C PHE A 36 -5.30 -8.51 0.40
N TYR A 37 -4.48 -7.91 1.25
CA TYR A 37 -4.71 -7.98 2.70
C TYR A 37 -5.57 -6.87 3.25
N ALA A 38 -5.48 -5.67 2.70
CA ALA A 38 -6.25 -4.55 3.21
C ALA A 38 -7.51 -4.28 2.41
N GLY A 39 -7.64 -4.94 1.25
CA GLY A 39 -8.85 -4.79 0.45
C GLY A 39 -9.00 -3.44 -0.21
N LEU A 40 -7.92 -2.74 -0.42
CA LEU A 40 -8.00 -1.41 -1.01
C LEU A 40 -8.09 -1.49 -2.53
N ARG A 41 -8.83 -0.54 -3.09
CA ARG A 41 -8.95 -0.44 -4.53
C ARG A 41 -7.79 0.36 -5.09
N ALA A 42 -7.57 0.22 -6.40
CA ALA A 42 -6.46 0.89 -7.05
C ALA A 42 -6.45 2.40 -6.79
N LYS A 43 -7.60 3.04 -6.86
CA LYS A 43 -7.67 4.46 -6.61
C LYS A 43 -7.36 4.82 -5.19
N GLU A 44 -7.75 3.97 -4.25
CA GLU A 44 -7.47 4.20 -2.85
C GLU A 44 -5.99 4.04 -2.57
N ILE A 45 -5.37 3.04 -3.19
CA ILE A 45 -3.95 2.85 -3.04
C ILE A 45 -3.18 4.04 -3.61
N ALA A 46 -3.63 4.54 -4.76
CA ALA A 46 -2.99 5.70 -5.37
C ALA A 46 -3.13 6.95 -4.51
N ALA A 47 -4.14 7.01 -3.66
CA ALA A 47 -4.38 8.17 -2.81
C ALA A 47 -3.66 8.10 -1.47
N LEU A 48 -2.97 7.01 -1.19
CA LEU A 48 -2.26 6.88 0.08
C LEU A 48 -1.09 7.85 0.17
N LYS A 49 -0.92 8.40 1.36
CA LYS A 49 0.22 9.28 1.62
C LYS A 49 1.15 8.59 2.59
N ARG A 50 2.40 9.03 2.60
CA ARG A 50 3.39 8.41 3.47
C ARG A 50 3.00 8.51 4.94
N GLY A 51 2.43 9.64 5.35
CA GLY A 51 1.99 9.81 6.72
C GLY A 51 0.79 8.99 7.11
N ASP A 52 0.06 8.43 6.12
CA ASP A 52 -1.05 7.54 6.45
C ASP A 52 -0.54 6.23 7.03
N VAL A 53 0.56 5.73 6.52
CA VAL A 53 1.04 4.40 6.89
C VAL A 53 2.31 4.39 7.73
N PHE A 54 3.05 5.49 7.77
CA PHE A 54 4.26 5.57 8.58
C PHE A 54 4.10 6.64 9.66
N ASP A 55 4.59 6.34 10.86
CA ASP A 55 4.53 7.32 11.94
C ASP A 55 5.74 8.26 11.85
N ASN A 56 5.86 9.16 12.83
CA ASN A 56 6.92 10.15 12.81
C ASN A 56 8.32 9.56 12.93
N GLU A 57 8.40 8.32 13.36
CA GLU A 57 9.68 7.65 13.49
C GLU A 57 10.00 6.77 12.31
N GLY A 58 9.13 6.77 11.32
CA GLY A 58 9.36 5.97 10.11
C GLY A 58 8.92 4.53 10.22
N ASN A 59 8.19 4.18 11.27
CA ASN A 59 7.71 2.82 11.45
C ASN A 59 6.32 2.69 10.86
N ALA A 60 6.02 1.52 10.30
CA ALA A 60 4.70 1.27 9.75
C ALA A 60 3.67 1.23 10.89
N ARG A 61 2.56 1.91 10.69
CA ARG A 61 1.49 1.91 11.67
C ARG A 61 0.76 0.58 11.64
N THR A 62 0.04 0.27 12.69
CA THR A 62 -0.78 -0.94 12.71
C THR A 62 -2.14 -0.70 12.08
N GLN A 63 -2.56 0.56 12.02
CA GLN A 63 -3.81 0.91 11.36
C GLN A 63 -3.79 2.39 11.05
N PHE A 64 -4.64 2.79 10.14
CA PHE A 64 -4.85 4.21 9.85
C PHE A 64 -6.27 4.41 9.36
N THR A 65 -6.68 5.68 9.28
CA THR A 65 -8.02 6.01 8.83
C THR A 65 -7.91 6.75 7.50
N PHE A 66 -8.59 6.23 6.48
CA PHE A 66 -8.72 6.95 5.24
C PHE A 66 -9.62 8.13 5.47
N SER A 67 -9.25 9.29 4.99
CA SER A 67 -10.11 10.45 5.06
C SER A 67 -11.25 10.30 4.03
N ALA A 68 -12.28 11.11 4.19
CA ALA A 68 -13.38 11.10 3.25
C ALA A 68 -12.91 11.44 1.84
N GLU A 69 -11.90 12.30 1.75
CA GLU A 69 -11.39 12.71 0.44
C GLU A 69 -10.64 11.61 -0.27
N GLN A 70 -9.98 10.74 0.49
CA GLN A 70 -9.22 9.65 -0.08
C GLN A 70 -10.09 8.46 -0.44
N SER A 71 -11.19 8.32 0.26
CA SER A 71 -12.00 7.13 0.14
C SER A 71 -12.98 7.25 -1.00
N LYS A 72 -13.20 6.15 -1.68
CA LYS A 72 -14.21 6.14 -2.68
C LYS A 72 -15.54 6.21 -1.97
N GLY A 73 -16.43 7.06 -2.37
CA GLY A 73 -17.71 7.20 -1.73
C GLY A 73 -17.74 8.23 -0.63
N GLY A 74 -16.60 8.85 -0.33
CA GLY A 74 -16.57 9.99 0.57
C GLY A 74 -16.76 9.67 2.04
N LYS A 75 -16.48 8.45 2.45
CA LYS A 75 -16.61 8.09 3.85
C LYS A 75 -15.27 7.71 4.42
N THR A 76 -15.07 8.03 5.70
CA THR A 76 -13.85 7.58 6.37
C THR A 76 -13.97 6.10 6.66
N ARG A 77 -12.84 5.45 6.77
CA ARG A 77 -12.84 4.07 7.23
C ARG A 77 -11.45 3.71 7.75
N ASN A 78 -11.44 2.79 8.70
CA ASN A 78 -10.20 2.33 9.28
C ASN A 78 -9.62 1.20 8.43
N VAL A 79 -8.32 1.21 8.26
CA VAL A 79 -7.61 0.19 7.52
C VAL A 79 -6.59 -0.43 8.44
N TYR A 80 -6.62 -1.75 8.57
CA TYR A 80 -5.69 -2.46 9.43
C TYR A 80 -4.55 -3.04 8.61
N LEU A 81 -3.34 -2.88 9.11
CA LEU A 81 -2.14 -3.32 8.40
C LEU A 81 -1.58 -4.52 9.16
N ASN A 82 -1.72 -5.71 8.57
CA ASN A 82 -1.26 -6.90 9.26
C ASN A 82 0.27 -6.97 9.20
N GLN A 83 0.81 -7.93 9.90
CA GLN A 83 2.26 -8.04 10.02
C GLN A 83 2.96 -8.23 8.69
N ARG A 84 2.36 -9.01 7.82
CA ARG A 84 2.94 -9.26 6.50
C ARG A 84 3.05 -7.95 5.70
N LEU A 85 1.98 -7.17 5.74
CA LEU A 85 1.95 -5.89 5.01
C LEU A 85 2.91 -4.90 5.63
N ARG A 86 2.97 -4.85 6.97
CA ARG A 86 3.89 -3.94 7.64
C ARG A 86 5.35 -4.28 7.32
N ARG A 87 5.65 -5.57 7.16
CA ARG A 87 7.00 -5.97 6.80
C ARG A 87 7.35 -5.50 5.40
N ALA A 88 6.41 -5.62 4.47
CA ALA A 88 6.62 -5.14 3.11
C ALA A 88 6.81 -3.62 3.09
N LEU A 89 6.04 -2.91 3.92
CA LEU A 89 6.18 -1.46 4.02
C LEU A 89 7.55 -1.07 4.55
N ALA A 90 8.07 -1.83 5.51
CA ALA A 90 9.40 -1.52 6.04
C ALA A 90 10.47 -1.68 4.97
N GLU A 91 10.35 -2.69 4.13
CA GLU A 91 11.30 -2.86 3.03
C GLU A 91 11.17 -1.74 2.01
N TYR A 92 9.95 -1.36 1.71
CA TYR A 92 9.72 -0.29 0.76
C TYR A 92 10.24 1.03 1.31
N ALA A 93 10.05 1.26 2.61
CA ALA A 93 10.48 2.50 3.25
C ALA A 93 11.98 2.70 3.21
N ALA A 94 12.73 1.62 3.11
CA ALA A 94 14.18 1.73 3.08
C ALA A 94 14.67 2.58 1.92
N GLY A 95 13.89 2.66 0.85
CA GLY A 95 14.25 3.47 -0.30
C GLY A 95 13.47 4.76 -0.42
N LEU A 96 12.73 5.14 0.64
CA LEU A 96 11.91 6.33 0.58
C LEU A 96 12.42 7.41 1.51
N ASN A 97 12.14 8.65 1.12
CA ASN A 97 12.36 9.78 1.98
C ASN A 97 11.03 10.05 2.69
N LEU A 98 10.99 9.86 3.98
CA LEU A 98 9.77 10.03 4.76
C LEU A 98 9.66 11.39 5.44
N SER A 99 10.49 12.34 5.05
CA SER A 99 10.49 13.64 5.69
C SER A 99 9.23 14.45 5.40
N ASP A 100 8.54 14.14 4.32
CA ASP A 100 7.31 14.86 3.96
C ASP A 100 6.16 13.85 3.96
N PRO A 101 5.39 13.80 5.05
CA PRO A 101 4.30 12.82 5.14
C PRO A 101 3.15 13.08 4.16
N SER A 102 3.10 14.26 3.56
CA SER A 102 2.02 14.54 2.61
C SER A 102 2.31 14.00 1.21
N ARG A 103 3.52 13.50 0.97
CA ARG A 103 3.83 12.95 -0.34
C ARG A 103 3.13 11.63 -0.57
N ALA A 104 2.84 11.32 -1.82
CA ALA A 104 2.21 10.06 -2.17
C ALA A 104 3.08 8.89 -1.72
N LEU A 105 2.45 7.86 -1.21
CA LEU A 105 3.18 6.66 -0.82
C LEU A 105 3.78 5.98 -2.05
N PHE A 106 3.01 5.86 -3.11
CA PHE A 106 3.47 5.27 -4.35
C PHE A 106 3.42 6.32 -5.43
N GLU A 107 4.56 6.89 -5.75
CA GLU A 107 4.62 7.94 -6.75
C GLU A 107 4.60 7.35 -8.15
N SER A 108 4.05 8.12 -9.06
CA SER A 108 3.98 7.71 -10.45
C SER A 108 5.36 7.54 -11.03
N GLN A 109 5.48 6.56 -11.90
CA GLN A 109 6.72 6.37 -12.60
C GLN A 109 6.86 7.25 -13.78
N LYS A 110 5.74 8.01 -14.22
CA LYS A 110 5.78 8.73 -15.35
C LYS A 110 6.77 9.76 -15.31
N GLY A 111 7.54 9.87 -16.18
CA GLY A 111 8.53 10.90 -16.31
C GLY A 111 9.54 10.87 -15.20
N GLY A 112 9.44 9.94 -14.38
CA GLY A 112 10.27 10.00 -13.20
C GLY A 112 11.19 8.91 -13.16
#